data_60e9480b898b79c4893ca1a7d910d76a
#
_entry.id   60e9480b898b79c4893ca1a7d910d76a
#
_cell.length_a   1.000
_cell.length_b   1.000
_cell.length_c   1.000
_cell.angle_alpha   90.00
_cell.angle_beta   90.00
_cell.angle_gamma   90.00
#
_symmetry.space_group_name_H-M   'P 1'
#
loop_
_entity.id
_entity.type
_entity.pdbx_description
1 polymer ?
#
loop_
_entity_poly.entity_id
_entity_poly.type
_entity_poly.pdbx_seq_one_letter_code
_entity_poly.pdbx_strand_id
1 'polypeptide(L)'
;MRYKMWSTYVALDLETTGLSPMRDQILEIGAARVENGEITGTYETFVDSGVEIPERITDLTGITAEMTAGSPQLREAVEGFLEFSGDAVLLGHNLPFDYGFMKRNVVKLGGEYERHGLDTLAIAKSVLSDLPGRALNQVAAHYGIVQEHHHRALDDAITAARIYSCMAEEFGALRPELFEPAALAFRLKKESPITNSQKGYLRDLLKYHRIEASVKIETLTKSEASRMIDGIISQYGRIMR
;
A
#
# COMPACT_ATOMS: atom_id res chain seq x y z
N MET A 1 -29.80 -13.36 19.48
CA MET A 1 -29.36 -12.01 19.03
C MET A 1 -29.07 -12.10 17.54
N ARG A 2 -29.64 -11.22 16.71
CA ARG A 2 -29.21 -11.14 15.30
C ARG A 2 -27.79 -10.59 15.28
N TYR A 3 -26.84 -11.30 14.66
CA TYR A 3 -25.52 -10.78 14.35
C TYR A 3 -25.71 -9.49 13.53
N LYS A 4 -25.08 -8.40 13.98
CA LYS A 4 -25.09 -7.14 13.23
C LYS A 4 -23.77 -7.05 12.49
N MET A 5 -23.80 -7.27 11.19
CA MET A 5 -22.65 -7.08 10.31
C MET A 5 -22.10 -5.66 10.44
N TRP A 6 -20.79 -5.52 10.46
CA TRP A 6 -20.16 -4.20 10.36
C TRP A 6 -20.35 -3.68 8.94
N SER A 7 -21.20 -2.68 8.77
CA SER A 7 -21.69 -2.24 7.45
C SER A 7 -21.27 -0.82 7.07
N THR A 8 -20.42 -0.17 7.88
CA THR A 8 -19.91 1.18 7.65
C THR A 8 -18.39 1.19 7.78
N TYR A 9 -17.68 1.41 6.66
CA TYR A 9 -16.21 1.37 6.58
C TYR A 9 -15.73 2.06 5.32
N VAL A 10 -14.40 2.21 5.18
CA VAL A 10 -13.74 2.61 3.93
C VAL A 10 -12.92 1.42 3.45
N ALA A 11 -13.29 0.88 2.28
CA ALA A 11 -12.48 -0.09 1.58
C ALA A 11 -11.28 0.62 0.92
N LEU A 12 -10.10 0.04 1.01
CA LEU A 12 -8.84 0.60 0.54
C LEU A 12 -8.04 -0.47 -0.18
N ASP A 13 -7.46 -0.08 -1.30
CA ASP A 13 -6.43 -0.84 -2.00
C ASP A 13 -5.40 0.14 -2.58
N LEU A 14 -4.15 -0.30 -2.74
CA LEU A 14 -3.05 0.50 -3.24
C LEU A 14 -2.29 -0.25 -4.33
N GLU A 15 -1.98 0.45 -5.43
CA GLU A 15 -0.94 0.00 -6.33
C GLU A 15 0.40 0.66 -5.98
N THR A 16 1.48 -0.12 -6.03
CA THR A 16 2.79 0.29 -5.52
C THR A 16 3.93 -0.17 -6.42
N THR A 17 5.10 0.48 -6.32
CA THR A 17 6.30 0.07 -7.08
C THR A 17 6.92 -1.24 -6.61
N GLY A 18 6.41 -1.84 -5.52
CA GLY A 18 6.89 -3.10 -4.97
C GLY A 18 6.28 -3.42 -3.60
N LEU A 19 6.79 -4.44 -2.93
CA LEU A 19 6.13 -5.04 -1.77
C LEU A 19 6.54 -4.46 -0.41
N SER A 20 7.48 -3.55 -0.36
CA SER A 20 8.05 -3.06 0.90
C SER A 20 7.62 -1.63 1.21
N PRO A 21 6.75 -1.38 2.20
CA PRO A 21 6.41 -0.02 2.61
C PRO A 21 7.61 0.86 2.94
N MET A 22 8.74 0.26 3.33
CA MET A 22 9.96 0.99 3.69
C MET A 22 10.82 1.39 2.48
N ARG A 23 10.59 0.82 1.29
CA ARG A 23 11.42 1.02 0.10
C ARG A 23 10.65 1.51 -1.11
N ASP A 24 9.44 1.00 -1.25
CA ASP A 24 8.64 1.19 -2.44
C ASP A 24 7.68 2.38 -2.26
N GLN A 25 7.10 2.86 -3.35
CA GLN A 25 6.24 4.03 -3.37
C GLN A 25 4.82 3.64 -3.78
N ILE A 26 3.85 4.45 -3.38
CA ILE A 26 2.46 4.35 -3.83
C ILE A 26 2.39 4.93 -5.24
N LEU A 27 1.69 4.25 -6.14
CA LEU A 27 1.41 4.68 -7.52
C LEU A 27 -0.07 5.03 -7.73
N GLU A 28 -0.97 4.36 -7.00
CA GLU A 28 -2.40 4.63 -7.06
C GLU A 28 -3.02 4.38 -5.68
N ILE A 29 -4.00 5.19 -5.31
CA ILE A 29 -4.84 5.00 -4.12
C ILE A 29 -6.26 4.84 -4.61
N GLY A 30 -6.89 3.72 -4.29
CA GLY A 30 -8.30 3.47 -4.55
C GLY A 30 -9.05 3.21 -3.25
N ALA A 31 -10.14 3.94 -3.02
CA ALA A 31 -10.95 3.73 -1.83
C ALA A 31 -12.44 3.92 -2.11
N ALA A 32 -13.26 3.13 -1.43
CA ALA A 32 -14.72 3.22 -1.49
C ALA A 32 -15.30 3.34 -0.07
N ARG A 33 -16.08 4.38 0.16
CA ARG A 33 -16.86 4.53 1.39
C ARG A 33 -18.11 3.68 1.29
N VAL A 34 -18.30 2.84 2.28
CA VAL A 34 -19.50 2.01 2.41
C VAL A 34 -20.24 2.44 3.67
N GLU A 35 -21.52 2.73 3.53
CA GLU A 35 -22.42 3.08 4.63
C GLU A 35 -23.69 2.21 4.53
N ASN A 36 -23.98 1.49 5.61
CA ASN A 36 -25.08 0.53 5.67
C ASN A 36 -25.04 -0.55 4.55
N GLY A 37 -23.82 -0.90 4.09
CA GLY A 37 -23.60 -1.91 3.06
C GLY A 37 -23.65 -1.38 1.63
N GLU A 38 -23.89 -0.08 1.42
CA GLU A 38 -23.94 0.56 0.11
C GLU A 38 -22.75 1.49 -0.08
N ILE A 39 -22.21 1.57 -1.31
CA ILE A 39 -21.14 2.50 -1.67
C ILE A 39 -21.73 3.90 -1.79
N THR A 40 -21.27 4.82 -0.94
CA THR A 40 -21.76 6.21 -0.87
C THR A 40 -20.77 7.23 -1.41
N GLY A 41 -19.52 6.81 -1.68
CA GLY A 41 -18.49 7.67 -2.26
C GLY A 41 -17.26 6.90 -2.62
N THR A 42 -16.45 7.48 -3.50
CA THR A 42 -15.17 6.90 -3.94
C THR A 42 -14.07 7.96 -3.90
N TYR A 43 -12.85 7.50 -3.70
CA TYR A 43 -11.62 8.26 -3.84
C TYR A 43 -10.67 7.46 -4.70
N GLU A 44 -10.20 8.06 -5.79
CA GLU A 44 -9.25 7.43 -6.71
C GLU A 44 -8.25 8.49 -7.18
N THR A 45 -6.98 8.18 -7.09
CA THR A 45 -5.93 9.05 -7.62
C THR A 45 -4.67 8.27 -7.93
N PHE A 46 -4.05 8.56 -9.06
CA PHE A 46 -2.65 8.25 -9.26
C PHE A 46 -1.77 9.15 -8.41
N VAL A 47 -0.54 8.71 -8.17
CA VAL A 47 0.45 9.44 -7.40
C VAL A 47 1.69 9.64 -8.27
N ASP A 48 2.05 10.91 -8.51
CA ASP A 48 3.36 11.21 -9.09
C ASP A 48 4.44 11.01 -8.04
N SER A 49 4.95 9.80 -7.98
CA SER A 49 5.94 9.39 -6.99
C SER A 49 7.36 9.88 -7.30
N GLY A 50 7.58 10.42 -8.51
CA GLY A 50 8.89 10.91 -8.98
C GLY A 50 9.96 9.82 -9.09
N VAL A 51 9.58 8.54 -9.10
CA VAL A 51 10.50 7.41 -9.23
C VAL A 51 10.17 6.60 -10.48
N GLU A 52 11.17 5.90 -11.00
CA GLU A 52 10.97 4.95 -12.10
C GLU A 52 10.06 3.80 -11.66
N ILE A 53 9.06 3.48 -12.47
CA ILE A 53 8.17 2.35 -12.25
C ILE A 53 8.84 1.10 -12.84
N PRO A 54 9.13 0.06 -12.03
CA PRO A 54 9.73 -1.16 -12.56
C PRO A 54 8.84 -1.82 -13.62
N GLU A 55 9.42 -2.27 -14.73
CA GLU A 55 8.72 -2.90 -15.85
C GLU A 55 7.74 -4.00 -15.38
N ARG A 56 8.18 -4.86 -14.46
CA ARG A 56 7.32 -5.89 -13.86
C ARG A 56 6.04 -5.35 -13.19
N ILE A 57 6.08 -4.10 -12.68
CA ILE A 57 4.91 -3.47 -12.05
C ILE A 57 3.98 -2.94 -13.15
N THR A 58 4.55 -2.32 -14.19
CA THR A 58 3.77 -1.92 -15.37
C THR A 58 3.11 -3.13 -16.04
N ASP A 59 3.81 -4.25 -16.17
CA ASP A 59 3.24 -5.50 -16.72
C ASP A 59 2.11 -6.05 -15.85
N LEU A 60 2.19 -5.89 -14.53
CA LEU A 60 1.18 -6.39 -13.59
C LEU A 60 -0.04 -5.48 -13.50
N THR A 61 0.17 -4.17 -13.38
CA THR A 61 -0.89 -3.19 -13.04
C THR A 61 -1.34 -2.38 -14.26
N GLY A 62 -0.57 -2.40 -15.34
CA GLY A 62 -0.78 -1.52 -16.48
C GLY A 62 -0.41 -0.05 -16.23
N ILE A 63 0.03 0.31 -15.01
CA ILE A 63 0.38 1.69 -14.66
C ILE A 63 1.72 2.06 -15.30
N THR A 64 1.72 3.13 -16.08
CA THR A 64 2.91 3.66 -16.74
C THR A 64 3.32 5.01 -16.13
N ALA A 65 4.55 5.45 -16.42
CA ALA A 65 5.04 6.74 -15.98
C ALA A 65 4.20 7.90 -16.55
N GLU A 66 3.66 7.74 -17.77
CA GLU A 66 2.81 8.75 -18.40
C GLU A 66 1.47 8.89 -17.68
N MET A 67 0.92 7.80 -17.13
CA MET A 67 -0.34 7.83 -16.37
C MET A 67 -0.19 8.53 -15.04
N THR A 68 0.97 8.42 -14.40
CA THR A 68 1.25 9.06 -13.11
C THR A 68 1.78 10.49 -13.26
N ALA A 69 2.29 10.85 -14.43
CA ALA A 69 2.86 12.18 -14.67
C ALA A 69 1.82 13.29 -14.53
N GLY A 70 2.12 14.29 -13.68
CA GLY A 70 1.21 15.40 -13.41
C GLY A 70 0.04 15.07 -12.48
N SER A 71 -0.03 13.86 -11.94
CA SER A 71 -0.94 13.50 -10.86
C SER A 71 -0.52 14.17 -9.54
N PRO A 72 -1.38 14.19 -8.51
CA PRO A 72 -1.01 14.71 -7.19
C PRO A 72 0.28 14.09 -6.66
N GLN A 73 1.09 14.91 -6.00
CA GLN A 73 2.25 14.41 -5.28
C GLN A 73 1.80 13.58 -4.08
N LEU A 74 2.67 12.69 -3.60
CA LEU A 74 2.38 11.77 -2.50
C LEU A 74 1.70 12.45 -1.29
N ARG A 75 2.15 13.66 -0.90
CA ARG A 75 1.56 14.39 0.21
C ARG A 75 0.09 14.68 -0.05
N GLU A 76 -0.22 15.27 -1.19
CA GLU A 76 -1.57 15.70 -1.56
C GLU A 76 -2.52 14.47 -1.68
N ALA A 77 -2.06 13.39 -2.32
CA ALA A 77 -2.82 12.16 -2.45
C ALA A 77 -3.10 11.51 -1.09
N VAL A 78 -2.12 11.49 -0.17
CA VAL A 78 -2.31 10.95 1.18
C VAL A 78 -3.24 11.84 2.00
N GLU A 79 -3.08 13.16 1.96
CA GLU A 79 -3.95 14.11 2.67
C GLU A 79 -5.40 14.01 2.16
N GLY A 80 -5.61 13.91 0.84
CA GLY A 80 -6.93 13.69 0.25
C GLY A 80 -7.58 12.37 0.69
N PHE A 81 -6.81 11.29 0.75
CA PHE A 81 -7.31 10.02 1.30
C PHE A 81 -7.68 10.15 2.79
N LEU A 82 -6.86 10.84 3.59
CA LEU A 82 -7.14 11.04 5.02
C LEU A 82 -8.42 11.85 5.22
N GLU A 83 -8.65 12.90 4.43
CA GLU A 83 -9.89 13.67 4.43
C GLU A 83 -11.08 12.78 4.03
N PHE A 84 -10.94 11.99 2.96
CA PHE A 84 -11.97 11.07 2.50
C PHE A 84 -12.27 10.00 3.54
N SER A 85 -11.26 9.33 4.12
CA SER A 85 -11.47 8.22 5.05
C SER A 85 -11.89 8.66 6.45
N GLY A 86 -11.50 9.86 6.89
CA GLY A 86 -11.68 10.31 8.28
C GLY A 86 -11.15 9.26 9.27
N ASP A 87 -11.92 8.96 10.30
CA ASP A 87 -11.61 7.94 11.31
C ASP A 87 -12.33 6.60 11.08
N ALA A 88 -12.82 6.37 9.86
CA ALA A 88 -13.54 5.16 9.52
C ALA A 88 -12.67 3.89 9.74
N VAL A 89 -13.34 2.79 10.07
CA VAL A 89 -12.76 1.46 9.99
C VAL A 89 -12.31 1.22 8.55
N LEU A 90 -11.13 0.66 8.35
CA LEU A 90 -10.65 0.28 7.03
C LEU A 90 -11.04 -1.15 6.70
N LEU A 91 -11.23 -1.42 5.41
CA LEU A 91 -11.40 -2.77 4.90
C LEU A 91 -10.45 -2.95 3.71
N GLY A 92 -9.91 -4.15 3.51
CA GLY A 92 -9.08 -4.46 2.35
C GLY A 92 -8.81 -5.96 2.23
N HIS A 93 -8.20 -6.35 1.13
CA HIS A 93 -7.78 -7.73 0.91
C HIS A 93 -6.28 -7.86 1.12
N ASN A 94 -5.84 -8.37 2.25
CA ASN A 94 -4.48 -8.24 2.80
C ASN A 94 -4.20 -6.81 3.31
N LEU A 95 -5.19 -6.22 3.96
CA LEU A 95 -5.18 -4.85 4.47
C LEU A 95 -3.90 -4.43 5.23
N PRO A 96 -3.18 -5.31 5.98
CA PRO A 96 -1.91 -4.94 6.60
C PRO A 96 -0.85 -4.42 5.63
N PHE A 97 -0.89 -4.82 4.36
CA PHE A 97 0.00 -4.32 3.31
C PHE A 97 -0.29 -2.83 3.03
N ASP A 98 -1.53 -2.50 2.69
CA ASP A 98 -1.96 -1.14 2.36
C ASP A 98 -1.82 -0.20 3.55
N TYR A 99 -2.23 -0.68 4.72
CA TYR A 99 -2.04 0.03 5.98
C TYR A 99 -0.57 0.35 6.25
N GLY A 100 0.33 -0.57 5.97
CA GLY A 100 1.77 -0.38 6.14
C GLY A 100 2.31 0.77 5.28
N PHE A 101 1.89 0.87 4.02
CA PHE A 101 2.24 1.97 3.13
C PHE A 101 1.63 3.29 3.60
N MET A 102 0.34 3.30 3.94
CA MET A 102 -0.32 4.51 4.45
C MET A 102 0.32 4.99 5.74
N LYS A 103 0.49 4.11 6.73
CA LYS A 103 1.12 4.47 8.03
C LYS A 103 2.52 5.04 7.86
N ARG A 104 3.36 4.38 7.04
CA ARG A 104 4.71 4.91 6.77
C ARG A 104 4.66 6.32 6.20
N ASN A 105 3.79 6.55 5.21
CA ASN A 105 3.74 7.85 4.53
C ASN A 105 3.14 8.93 5.42
N VAL A 106 2.07 8.66 6.16
CA VAL A 106 1.49 9.61 7.14
C VAL A 106 2.50 10.00 8.21
N VAL A 107 3.22 9.02 8.78
CA VAL A 107 4.26 9.31 9.79
C VAL A 107 5.43 10.08 9.19
N LYS A 108 5.84 9.80 7.95
CA LYS A 108 6.87 10.57 7.23
C LYS A 108 6.44 12.03 7.01
N LEU A 109 5.15 12.29 6.84
CA LEU A 109 4.56 13.62 6.72
C LEU A 109 4.35 14.33 8.08
N GLY A 110 4.70 13.67 9.19
CA GLY A 110 4.63 14.19 10.55
C GLY A 110 3.32 13.93 11.28
N GLY A 111 2.44 13.11 10.71
CA GLY A 111 1.17 12.70 11.32
C GLY A 111 1.25 11.41 12.14
N GLU A 112 0.14 11.06 12.77
CA GLU A 112 -0.10 9.78 13.41
C GLU A 112 -1.16 9.01 12.62
N TYR A 113 -1.05 7.69 12.56
CA TYR A 113 -1.99 6.85 11.82
C TYR A 113 -2.21 5.52 12.54
N GLU A 114 -3.20 5.52 13.41
CA GLU A 114 -3.69 4.33 14.10
C GLU A 114 -5.12 4.06 13.65
N ARG A 115 -5.39 2.84 13.18
CA ARG A 115 -6.67 2.47 12.59
C ARG A 115 -7.10 1.08 13.09
N HIS A 116 -8.40 0.82 12.99
CA HIS A 116 -8.99 -0.51 13.04
C HIS A 116 -9.36 -0.94 11.63
N GLY A 117 -9.32 -2.22 11.37
CA GLY A 117 -9.63 -2.73 10.04
C GLY A 117 -10.18 -4.15 10.03
N LEU A 118 -10.72 -4.48 8.86
CA LEU A 118 -11.27 -5.78 8.47
C LEU A 118 -10.43 -6.29 7.30
N ASP A 119 -9.77 -7.43 7.47
CA ASP A 119 -8.94 -8.04 6.43
C ASP A 119 -9.67 -9.21 5.78
N THR A 120 -10.18 -9.02 4.57
CA THR A 120 -10.94 -10.03 3.85
C THR A 120 -10.11 -11.26 3.49
N LEU A 121 -8.77 -11.11 3.32
CA LEU A 121 -7.88 -12.26 3.13
C LEU A 121 -7.79 -13.12 4.39
N ALA A 122 -7.67 -12.50 5.56
CA ALA A 122 -7.64 -13.22 6.84
C ALA A 122 -8.97 -13.94 7.11
N ILE A 123 -10.09 -13.27 6.83
CA ILE A 123 -11.43 -13.88 6.93
C ILE A 123 -11.52 -15.08 5.96
N ALA A 124 -11.21 -14.89 4.67
CA ALA A 124 -11.28 -15.96 3.67
C ALA A 124 -10.41 -17.16 4.02
N LYS A 125 -9.21 -16.95 4.57
CA LYS A 125 -8.35 -18.03 5.08
C LYS A 125 -9.01 -18.84 6.20
N SER A 126 -9.85 -18.21 6.99
CA SER A 126 -10.51 -18.84 8.15
C SER A 126 -11.80 -19.58 7.79
N VAL A 127 -12.53 -19.12 6.75
CA VAL A 127 -13.87 -19.65 6.43
C VAL A 127 -13.94 -20.38 5.08
N LEU A 128 -13.02 -20.15 4.16
CA LEU A 128 -12.98 -20.79 2.83
C LEU A 128 -11.82 -21.78 2.72
N SER A 129 -11.73 -22.72 3.68
CA SER A 129 -10.62 -23.70 3.75
C SER A 129 -10.45 -24.55 2.49
N ASP A 130 -11.54 -24.83 1.79
CA ASP A 130 -11.58 -25.72 0.63
C ASP A 130 -11.21 -25.03 -0.69
N LEU A 131 -11.09 -23.70 -0.66
CA LEU A 131 -10.65 -22.95 -1.84
C LEU A 131 -9.14 -23.17 -2.08
N PRO A 132 -8.68 -23.48 -3.30
CA PRO A 132 -7.27 -23.73 -3.57
C PRO A 132 -6.37 -22.51 -3.38
N GLY A 133 -6.93 -21.31 -3.50
CA GLY A 133 -6.26 -20.03 -3.27
C GLY A 133 -7.23 -18.98 -2.75
N ARG A 134 -6.72 -17.93 -2.12
CA ARG A 134 -7.52 -16.84 -1.53
C ARG A 134 -7.03 -15.47 -2.02
N ALA A 135 -6.44 -15.39 -3.20
CA ALA A 135 -6.20 -14.11 -3.84
C ALA A 135 -7.54 -13.43 -4.16
N LEU A 136 -7.56 -12.10 -4.25
CA LEU A 136 -8.76 -11.31 -4.43
C LEU A 136 -9.64 -11.85 -5.58
N ASN A 137 -9.04 -12.08 -6.74
CA ASN A 137 -9.72 -12.62 -7.93
C ASN A 137 -10.29 -14.03 -7.72
N GLN A 138 -9.63 -14.87 -6.93
CA GLN A 138 -10.07 -16.23 -6.65
C GLN A 138 -11.30 -16.24 -5.72
N VAL A 139 -11.29 -15.38 -4.69
CA VAL A 139 -12.43 -15.22 -3.79
C VAL A 139 -13.59 -14.52 -4.51
N ALA A 140 -13.30 -13.51 -5.36
CA ALA A 140 -14.31 -12.88 -6.20
C ALA A 140 -15.00 -13.89 -7.12
N ALA A 141 -14.21 -14.73 -7.81
CA ALA A 141 -14.74 -15.78 -8.68
C ALA A 141 -15.60 -16.80 -7.92
N HIS A 142 -15.22 -17.17 -6.69
CA HIS A 142 -15.99 -18.08 -5.84
C HIS A 142 -17.40 -17.52 -5.57
N TYR A 143 -17.53 -16.22 -5.36
CA TYR A 143 -18.82 -15.54 -5.12
C TYR A 143 -19.48 -15.02 -6.39
N GLY A 144 -18.91 -15.30 -7.59
CA GLY A 144 -19.48 -14.83 -8.86
C GLY A 144 -19.38 -13.30 -9.03
N ILE A 145 -18.46 -12.65 -8.33
CA ILE A 145 -18.22 -11.21 -8.43
C ILE A 145 -17.35 -10.96 -9.66
N VAL A 146 -17.88 -10.18 -10.61
CA VAL A 146 -17.16 -9.76 -11.81
C VAL A 146 -16.35 -8.52 -11.49
N GLN A 147 -15.05 -8.55 -11.78
CA GLN A 147 -14.16 -7.40 -11.76
C GLN A 147 -14.07 -6.81 -13.16
N GLU A 148 -14.33 -5.52 -13.31
CA GLU A 148 -14.27 -4.85 -14.62
C GLU A 148 -12.82 -4.60 -15.04
N HIS A 149 -11.98 -4.17 -14.11
CA HIS A 149 -10.55 -3.93 -14.33
C HIS A 149 -9.74 -4.53 -13.19
N HIS A 150 -8.95 -5.56 -13.48
CA HIS A 150 -7.98 -6.10 -12.52
C HIS A 150 -6.80 -5.14 -12.34
N HIS A 151 -6.28 -5.07 -11.14
CA HIS A 151 -5.12 -4.23 -10.79
C HIS A 151 -5.38 -2.73 -11.02
N ARG A 152 -6.57 -2.28 -10.68
CA ARG A 152 -6.94 -0.89 -10.47
C ARG A 152 -7.41 -0.76 -9.03
N ALA A 153 -6.74 0.08 -8.28
CA ALA A 153 -6.90 0.16 -6.83
C ALA A 153 -8.37 0.38 -6.40
N LEU A 154 -9.15 1.22 -7.10
CA LEU A 154 -10.55 1.42 -6.77
C LEU A 154 -11.40 0.17 -7.02
N ASP A 155 -11.21 -0.51 -8.15
CA ASP A 155 -11.97 -1.72 -8.49
C ASP A 155 -11.65 -2.86 -7.52
N ASP A 156 -10.40 -2.98 -7.07
CA ASP A 156 -9.97 -3.98 -6.10
C ASP A 156 -10.50 -3.67 -4.70
N ALA A 157 -10.55 -2.40 -4.28
CA ALA A 157 -11.19 -1.97 -3.05
C ALA A 157 -12.70 -2.27 -3.05
N ILE A 158 -13.41 -1.97 -4.14
CA ILE A 158 -14.85 -2.29 -4.31
C ILE A 158 -15.07 -3.80 -4.29
N THR A 159 -14.20 -4.56 -4.95
CA THR A 159 -14.26 -6.03 -4.96
C THR A 159 -14.07 -6.60 -3.56
N ALA A 160 -13.11 -6.09 -2.80
CA ALA A 160 -12.90 -6.48 -1.40
C ALA A 160 -14.13 -6.20 -0.54
N ALA A 161 -14.82 -5.06 -0.75
CA ALA A 161 -16.06 -4.73 -0.05
C ALA A 161 -17.20 -5.71 -0.38
N ARG A 162 -17.36 -6.07 -1.66
CA ARG A 162 -18.36 -7.07 -2.09
C ARG A 162 -18.08 -8.46 -1.53
N ILE A 163 -16.80 -8.89 -1.56
CA ILE A 163 -16.36 -10.16 -0.94
C ILE A 163 -16.69 -10.17 0.55
N TYR A 164 -16.39 -9.08 1.25
CA TYR A 164 -16.70 -8.97 2.68
C TYR A 164 -18.20 -9.16 2.94
N SER A 165 -19.05 -8.51 2.15
CA SER A 165 -20.51 -8.64 2.29
C SER A 165 -20.97 -10.08 2.10
N CYS A 166 -20.50 -10.78 1.06
CA CYS A 166 -20.84 -12.19 0.83
C CYS A 166 -20.39 -13.09 1.99
N MET A 167 -19.11 -12.94 2.43
CA MET A 167 -18.60 -13.75 3.55
C MET A 167 -19.36 -13.45 4.87
N ALA A 168 -19.72 -12.17 5.10
CA ALA A 168 -20.43 -11.79 6.30
C ALA A 168 -21.88 -12.31 6.32
N GLU A 169 -22.54 -12.37 5.17
CA GLU A 169 -23.87 -13.00 5.03
C GLU A 169 -23.80 -14.50 5.29
N GLU A 170 -22.80 -15.19 4.76
CA GLU A 170 -22.66 -16.63 4.87
C GLU A 170 -22.15 -17.09 6.25
N PHE A 171 -21.14 -16.42 6.79
CA PHE A 171 -20.41 -16.87 7.99
C PHE A 171 -20.55 -15.97 9.20
N GLY A 172 -21.08 -14.76 9.06
CA GLY A 172 -21.10 -13.78 10.15
C GLY A 172 -21.88 -14.23 11.38
N ALA A 173 -22.96 -15.00 11.20
CA ALA A 173 -23.70 -15.57 12.32
C ALA A 173 -22.99 -16.76 12.98
N LEU A 174 -22.14 -17.48 12.22
CA LEU A 174 -21.40 -18.66 12.69
C LEU A 174 -20.07 -18.29 13.36
N ARG A 175 -19.41 -17.28 12.85
CA ARG A 175 -18.07 -16.83 13.25
C ARG A 175 -18.02 -15.30 13.41
N PRO A 176 -18.87 -14.71 14.27
CA PRO A 176 -19.00 -13.25 14.38
C PRO A 176 -17.69 -12.54 14.73
N GLU A 177 -16.80 -13.21 15.47
CA GLU A 177 -15.50 -12.67 15.87
C GLU A 177 -14.56 -12.33 14.69
N LEU A 178 -14.74 -12.98 13.54
CA LEU A 178 -13.94 -12.71 12.35
C LEU A 178 -14.33 -11.42 11.61
N PHE A 179 -15.53 -10.92 11.90
CA PHE A 179 -16.11 -9.76 11.25
C PHE A 179 -16.14 -8.52 12.17
N GLU A 180 -15.42 -8.58 13.29
CA GLU A 180 -15.21 -7.43 14.16
C GLU A 180 -13.89 -6.73 13.79
N PRO A 181 -13.89 -5.38 13.69
CA PRO A 181 -12.67 -4.64 13.37
C PRO A 181 -11.58 -4.84 14.42
N ALA A 182 -10.39 -5.17 14.00
CA ALA A 182 -9.21 -5.30 14.85
C ALA A 182 -8.26 -4.11 14.67
N ALA A 183 -7.49 -3.78 15.72
CA ALA A 183 -6.44 -2.76 15.62
C ALA A 183 -5.38 -3.19 14.60
N LEU A 184 -5.13 -2.32 13.62
CA LEU A 184 -4.10 -2.55 12.62
C LEU A 184 -2.72 -2.21 13.20
N ALA A 185 -1.77 -3.10 13.01
CA ALA A 185 -0.43 -2.93 13.51
C ALA A 185 0.61 -2.98 12.38
N PHE A 186 1.40 -1.94 12.27
CA PHE A 186 2.60 -1.92 11.42
C PHE A 186 3.75 -1.29 12.18
N ARG A 187 4.83 -2.04 12.36
CA ARG A 187 6.00 -1.54 13.08
C ARG A 187 6.93 -0.83 12.12
N LEU A 188 6.92 0.50 12.16
CA LEU A 188 7.94 1.29 11.50
C LEU A 188 9.30 1.02 12.15
N LYS A 189 10.25 0.51 11.38
CA LYS A 189 11.64 0.46 11.83
C LYS A 189 12.13 1.89 11.94
N LYS A 190 12.68 2.28 13.09
CA LYS A 190 13.36 3.57 13.22
C LYS A 190 14.45 3.64 12.17
N GLU A 191 14.33 4.59 11.26
CA GLU A 191 15.37 4.87 10.29
C GLU A 191 16.57 5.46 11.04
N SER A 192 17.69 4.78 10.96
CA SER A 192 18.94 5.28 11.54
C SER A 192 19.57 6.27 10.57
N PRO A 193 20.15 7.39 11.04
CA PRO A 193 20.93 8.27 10.20
C PRO A 193 22.06 7.53 9.49
N ILE A 194 22.45 8.02 8.34
CA ILE A 194 23.61 7.52 7.61
C ILE A 194 24.84 7.43 8.51
N THR A 195 25.56 6.32 8.44
CA THR A 195 26.78 6.13 9.21
C THR A 195 27.96 6.92 8.62
N ASN A 196 28.97 7.25 9.45
CA ASN A 196 30.16 7.92 8.95
C ASN A 196 30.90 7.13 7.88
N SER A 197 30.92 5.79 7.99
CA SER A 197 31.49 4.90 6.97
C SER A 197 30.74 5.00 5.63
N GLN A 198 29.41 4.99 5.67
CA GLN A 198 28.61 5.17 4.46
C GLN A 198 28.78 6.57 3.83
N LYS A 199 28.84 7.62 4.67
CA LYS A 199 29.13 8.99 4.19
C LYS A 199 30.44 9.06 3.43
N GLY A 200 31.51 8.51 4.02
CA GLY A 200 32.82 8.46 3.39
C GLY A 200 32.77 7.71 2.07
N TYR A 201 32.27 6.48 2.09
CA TYR A 201 32.24 5.64 0.90
C TYR A 201 31.36 6.21 -0.23
N LEU A 202 30.19 6.78 0.11
CA LEU A 202 29.33 7.44 -0.88
C LEU A 202 30.02 8.66 -1.51
N ARG A 203 30.69 9.50 -0.72
CA ARG A 203 31.47 10.63 -1.25
C ARG A 203 32.60 10.17 -2.18
N ASP A 204 33.30 9.10 -1.80
CA ASP A 204 34.38 8.54 -2.62
C ASP A 204 33.84 7.99 -3.95
N LEU A 205 32.70 7.27 -3.95
CA LEU A 205 32.03 6.78 -5.15
C LEU A 205 31.60 7.93 -6.07
N LEU A 206 30.92 8.94 -5.53
CA LEU A 206 30.48 10.11 -6.30
C LEU A 206 31.67 10.85 -6.93
N LYS A 207 32.75 11.06 -6.17
CA LYS A 207 33.97 11.70 -6.66
C LYS A 207 34.66 10.86 -7.74
N TYR A 208 34.79 9.55 -7.51
CA TYR A 208 35.47 8.64 -8.44
C TYR A 208 34.77 8.56 -9.79
N HIS A 209 33.42 8.47 -9.77
CA HIS A 209 32.61 8.37 -10.99
C HIS A 209 32.16 9.74 -11.53
N ARG A 210 32.59 10.86 -10.91
CA ARG A 210 32.22 12.25 -11.28
C ARG A 210 30.71 12.46 -11.34
N ILE A 211 30.00 11.93 -10.37
CA ILE A 211 28.54 12.05 -10.25
C ILE A 211 28.23 13.22 -9.30
N GLU A 212 27.36 14.15 -9.72
CA GLU A 212 26.84 15.18 -8.84
C GLU A 212 25.73 14.60 -7.94
N ALA A 213 25.85 14.85 -6.64
CA ALA A 213 24.82 14.39 -5.71
C ALA A 213 23.59 15.29 -5.82
N SER A 214 22.44 14.71 -6.17
CA SER A 214 21.14 15.40 -6.20
C SER A 214 20.56 15.68 -4.80
N VAL A 215 21.14 15.11 -3.74
CA VAL A 215 20.67 15.19 -2.34
C VAL A 215 21.81 15.49 -1.38
N LYS A 216 21.50 16.10 -0.24
CA LYS A 216 22.48 16.32 0.84
C LYS A 216 22.78 14.99 1.53
N ILE A 217 24.02 14.50 1.42
CA ILE A 217 24.45 13.20 1.97
C ILE A 217 24.19 13.11 3.48
N GLU A 218 24.33 14.23 4.19
CA GLU A 218 24.19 14.31 5.66
C GLU A 218 22.78 14.03 6.14
N THR A 219 21.76 14.24 5.29
CA THR A 219 20.35 14.05 5.64
C THR A 219 19.82 12.65 5.31
N LEU A 220 20.65 11.82 4.65
CA LEU A 220 20.26 10.47 4.28
C LEU A 220 20.12 9.57 5.51
N THR A 221 19.20 8.64 5.42
CA THR A 221 19.13 7.49 6.32
C THR A 221 20.15 6.42 5.90
N LYS A 222 20.44 5.50 6.81
CA LYS A 222 21.32 4.35 6.52
C LYS A 222 20.83 3.53 5.32
N SER A 223 19.51 3.37 5.19
CA SER A 223 18.90 2.61 4.10
C SER A 223 18.97 3.34 2.77
N GLU A 224 18.75 4.66 2.75
CA GLU A 224 18.89 5.50 1.55
C GLU A 224 20.34 5.53 1.07
N ALA A 225 21.28 5.71 1.99
CA ALA A 225 22.70 5.67 1.65
C ALA A 225 23.12 4.32 1.06
N SER A 226 22.65 3.20 1.60
CA SER A 226 22.93 1.87 1.05
C SER A 226 22.39 1.76 -0.38
N ARG A 227 21.14 2.17 -0.63
CA ARG A 227 20.56 2.13 -1.99
C ARG A 227 21.34 2.98 -2.99
N MET A 228 21.73 4.19 -2.60
CA MET A 228 22.56 5.05 -3.49
C MET A 228 23.89 4.39 -3.79
N ILE A 229 24.57 3.84 -2.79
CA ILE A 229 25.83 3.12 -2.97
C ILE A 229 25.66 1.94 -3.93
N ASP A 230 24.63 1.11 -3.69
CA ASP A 230 24.35 -0.08 -4.51
C ASP A 230 23.97 0.31 -5.95
N GLY A 231 23.19 1.37 -6.14
CA GLY A 231 22.83 1.91 -7.45
C GLY A 231 24.05 2.41 -8.23
N ILE A 232 24.91 3.19 -7.60
CA ILE A 232 26.15 3.68 -8.22
C ILE A 232 27.07 2.50 -8.59
N ILE A 233 27.22 1.52 -7.69
CA ILE A 233 28.04 0.34 -7.97
C ILE A 233 27.46 -0.49 -9.11
N SER A 234 26.15 -0.65 -9.18
CA SER A 234 25.48 -1.40 -10.24
C SER A 234 25.66 -0.74 -11.61
N GLN A 235 25.60 0.59 -11.66
CA GLN A 235 25.64 1.35 -12.91
C GLN A 235 27.08 1.65 -13.37
N TYR A 236 27.98 1.97 -12.46
CA TYR A 236 29.33 2.47 -12.78
C TYR A 236 30.46 1.57 -12.27
N GLY A 237 30.16 0.56 -11.48
CA GLY A 237 31.15 -0.33 -10.89
C GLY A 237 31.69 0.16 -9.54
N ARG A 238 32.51 -0.70 -8.90
CA ARG A 238 33.20 -0.37 -7.64
C ARG A 238 34.43 0.49 -7.90
N ILE A 239 34.85 1.26 -6.89
CA ILE A 239 36.15 1.94 -6.91
C ILE A 239 37.25 0.89 -7.06
N MET A 240 37.99 0.95 -8.16
CA MET A 240 39.19 0.13 -8.34
C MET A 240 40.36 0.82 -7.63
N ARG A 241 41.00 0.12 -6.70
CA ARG A 241 42.21 0.56 -5.99
C ARG A 241 43.43 0.25 -6.82
#